data_19a4ce5527bde0953bbb0a6b2a3c6dde
#
_entry.id   19a4ce5527bde0953bbb0a6b2a3c6dde
#
_cell.length_a   1.000
_cell.length_b   1.000
_cell.length_c   1.000
_cell.angle_alpha   90.00
_cell.angle_beta   90.00
_cell.angle_gamma   90.00
#
_symmetry.space_group_name_H-M   'P 1'
#
loop_
_entity.id
_entity.type
_entity.pdbx_description
1 polymer ?
#
loop_
_entity_poly.entity_id
_entity_poly.type
_entity_poly.pdbx_seq_one_letter_code
_entity_poly.pdbx_strand_id
1 'polypeptide(L)'
;MCIRDRTGRHWVLTGYAPNFPDGQAKGIPFNEIYPSLGSIISKELGHRGAVPPYIEVPEPLGAGGPGYFGAQYAPFTIETDPVEPTFEVRDLNIAKDVNASRFERRKRLLQGADTLGAGGKSDGKAATMQTYYEKALELVTSPQAKKAFKIQNENEAVRERYGMTSIGQCSLLARRLVEAGSRFIGISHGSWDTHVDNFTGHEKALVPPTDQAFSALIEDLEQRGMLEDTLVVMMGEMGRTPRINKDAGRDHWSMSQAVIFAGGGTKPGTVIGASDKTASYPTTTPYSIQDLLHTILSLMGINPAKIYETPLGRPVPLVNGGSMISELIA
;
A
#
# COMPACT_ATOMS: atom_id res chain seq x y z
N MET A 1 -11.57 1.51 15.56
CA MET A 1 -10.63 2.41 14.86
C MET A 1 -11.00 3.85 15.19
N CYS A 2 -10.09 4.57 15.80
CA CYS A 2 -10.27 5.96 16.23
C CYS A 2 -10.33 6.91 15.01
N ILE A 3 -11.03 8.04 15.12
CA ILE A 3 -11.06 9.07 14.06
C ILE A 3 -9.65 9.60 13.78
N ARG A 4 -8.79 9.68 14.81
CA ARG A 4 -7.40 10.13 14.68
C ARG A 4 -6.56 9.20 13.83
N ASP A 5 -6.80 7.88 13.88
CA ASP A 5 -6.08 6.89 13.07
C ASP A 5 -6.41 7.10 11.58
N ARG A 6 -7.67 7.35 11.24
CA ARG A 6 -8.07 7.65 9.85
C ARG A 6 -7.42 8.93 9.33
N THR A 7 -7.32 9.95 10.17
CA THR A 7 -6.67 11.22 9.86
C THR A 7 -5.17 11.04 9.63
N GLY A 8 -4.50 10.31 10.52
CA GLY A 8 -3.08 9.96 10.39
C GLY A 8 -2.81 9.15 9.13
N ARG A 9 -3.56 8.07 8.89
CA ARG A 9 -3.44 7.24 7.67
C ARG A 9 -3.64 8.05 6.40
N HIS A 10 -4.63 8.94 6.35
CA HIS A 10 -4.81 9.82 5.20
C HIS A 10 -3.58 10.67 4.93
N TRP A 11 -3.03 11.31 5.96
CA TRP A 11 -1.87 12.17 5.82
C TRP A 11 -0.63 11.39 5.34
N VAL A 12 -0.35 10.25 5.99
CA VAL A 12 0.78 9.38 5.66
C VAL A 12 0.69 8.84 4.23
N LEU A 13 -0.52 8.48 3.76
CA LEU A 13 -0.69 7.90 2.44
C LEU A 13 -0.81 8.93 1.32
N THR A 14 -1.21 10.18 1.62
CA THR A 14 -1.47 11.19 0.58
C THR A 14 -0.50 12.37 0.61
N GLY A 15 0.17 12.64 1.75
CA GLY A 15 0.96 13.85 1.98
C GLY A 15 0.13 15.10 2.25
N TYR A 16 -1.18 14.98 2.25
CA TYR A 16 -2.11 16.08 2.48
C TYR A 16 -2.83 15.92 3.81
N ALA A 17 -2.83 16.98 4.61
CA ALA A 17 -3.63 16.99 5.82
C ALA A 17 -5.12 16.87 5.45
N PRO A 18 -5.90 16.04 6.17
CA PRO A 18 -7.32 15.91 5.89
C PRO A 18 -8.02 17.25 6.17
N ASN A 19 -8.82 17.69 5.22
CA ASN A 19 -9.61 18.89 5.35
C ASN A 19 -11.07 18.52 5.68
N PHE A 20 -11.56 18.97 6.81
CA PHE A 20 -12.94 18.78 7.25
C PHE A 20 -13.66 20.13 7.13
N PRO A 21 -14.55 20.33 6.13
CA PRO A 21 -15.21 21.61 5.87
C PRO A 21 -15.98 22.15 7.06
N ASP A 22 -16.42 21.28 7.97
CA ASP A 22 -17.22 21.60 9.17
C ASP A 22 -16.41 21.49 10.48
N GLY A 23 -15.08 21.28 10.40
CA GLY A 23 -14.24 21.06 11.57
C GLY A 23 -14.53 19.75 12.32
N GLN A 24 -15.43 18.92 11.81
CA GLN A 24 -15.79 17.63 12.39
C GLN A 24 -15.32 16.49 11.48
N ALA A 25 -14.51 15.61 12.01
CA ALA A 25 -13.99 14.43 11.31
C ALA A 25 -15.07 13.36 11.03
N LYS A 26 -16.24 13.77 10.53
CA LYS A 26 -17.34 12.85 10.25
C LYS A 26 -17.47 12.54 8.77
N GLY A 27 -17.19 11.28 8.44
CA GLY A 27 -17.85 10.58 7.35
C GLY A 27 -17.40 10.85 5.91
N ILE A 28 -16.40 11.69 5.64
CA ILE A 28 -15.92 11.89 4.27
C ILE A 28 -14.93 10.76 3.95
N PRO A 29 -15.11 10.00 2.85
CA PRO A 29 -14.09 9.09 2.36
C PRO A 29 -12.85 9.91 1.98
N PHE A 30 -11.78 9.80 2.76
CA PHE A 30 -10.54 10.57 2.57
C PHE A 30 -9.86 10.32 1.23
N ASN A 31 -10.13 9.19 0.61
CA ASN A 31 -9.56 8.76 -0.66
C ASN A 31 -10.23 9.35 -1.91
N GLU A 32 -11.29 10.14 -1.76
CA GLU A 32 -11.97 10.78 -2.89
C GLU A 32 -11.27 12.06 -3.38
N ILE A 33 -10.49 12.72 -2.52
CA ILE A 33 -9.88 14.02 -2.83
C ILE A 33 -8.47 13.86 -3.36
N TYR A 34 -7.57 13.30 -2.57
CA TYR A 34 -6.15 13.19 -2.93
C TYR A 34 -5.76 11.74 -3.22
N PRO A 35 -4.97 11.48 -4.29
CA PRO A 35 -4.49 10.13 -4.55
C PRO A 35 -3.52 9.69 -3.46
N SER A 36 -3.60 8.42 -3.09
CA SER A 36 -2.63 7.78 -2.21
C SER A 36 -1.29 7.55 -2.91
N LEU A 37 -0.24 7.33 -2.14
CA LEU A 37 1.09 6.97 -2.64
C LEU A 37 1.04 5.80 -3.63
N GLY A 38 0.29 4.73 -3.34
CA GLY A 38 0.12 3.60 -4.25
C GLY A 38 -0.57 3.98 -5.56
N SER A 39 -1.57 4.87 -5.50
CA SER A 39 -2.23 5.38 -6.70
C SER A 39 -1.33 6.29 -7.54
N ILE A 40 -0.48 7.10 -6.88
CA ILE A 40 0.54 7.91 -7.56
C ILE A 40 1.53 6.99 -8.29
N ILE A 41 2.09 6.02 -7.59
CA ILE A 41 3.05 5.06 -8.17
C ILE A 41 2.41 4.27 -9.32
N SER A 42 1.18 3.80 -9.15
CA SER A 42 0.42 3.10 -10.18
C SER A 42 0.25 3.96 -11.46
N LYS A 43 -0.02 5.25 -11.29
CA LYS A 43 -0.19 6.19 -12.41
C LYS A 43 1.13 6.52 -13.11
N GLU A 44 2.17 6.80 -12.34
CA GLU A 44 3.45 7.25 -12.88
C GLU A 44 4.26 6.11 -13.53
N LEU A 45 4.25 4.92 -12.93
CA LEU A 45 5.07 3.79 -13.39
C LEU A 45 4.28 2.76 -14.20
N GLY A 46 2.96 2.76 -14.11
CA GLY A 46 2.10 1.86 -14.86
C GLY A 46 2.34 0.37 -14.56
N HIS A 47 1.86 -0.48 -15.47
CA HIS A 47 2.03 -1.94 -15.42
C HIS A 47 3.44 -2.35 -15.83
N ARG A 48 4.01 -3.35 -15.13
CA ARG A 48 5.28 -4.00 -15.50
C ARG A 48 5.09 -5.48 -15.86
N GLY A 49 4.05 -6.11 -15.38
CA GLY A 49 3.78 -7.53 -15.54
C GLY A 49 2.28 -7.81 -15.56
N ALA A 50 1.93 -9.06 -15.37
CA ALA A 50 0.54 -9.54 -15.46
C ALA A 50 -0.30 -9.28 -14.20
N VAL A 51 0.28 -8.72 -13.13
CA VAL A 51 -0.41 -8.40 -11.88
C VAL A 51 -0.70 -6.90 -11.80
N PRO A 52 -1.74 -6.48 -11.04
CA PRO A 52 -2.03 -5.07 -10.84
C PRO A 52 -0.81 -4.30 -10.28
N PRO A 53 -0.59 -3.05 -10.74
CA PRO A 53 0.53 -2.25 -10.26
C PRO A 53 0.37 -1.81 -8.79
N TYR A 54 -0.85 -1.72 -8.28
CA TYR A 54 -1.15 -1.38 -6.91
C TYR A 54 -2.07 -2.43 -6.27
N ILE A 55 -1.60 -3.04 -5.18
CA ILE A 55 -2.31 -4.10 -4.46
C ILE A 55 -2.33 -3.76 -2.97
N GLU A 56 -3.44 -4.05 -2.29
CA GLU A 56 -3.59 -3.98 -0.83
C GLU A 56 -3.98 -5.34 -0.26
N VAL A 57 -3.39 -5.73 0.88
CA VAL A 57 -3.60 -7.02 1.55
C VAL A 57 -3.42 -6.90 3.07
N PRO A 58 -4.15 -7.63 3.92
CA PRO A 58 -5.33 -8.46 3.63
C PRO A 58 -6.62 -7.63 3.65
N GLU A 59 -6.52 -6.34 3.77
CA GLU A 59 -7.63 -5.38 3.84
C GLU A 59 -7.22 -4.03 3.26
N PRO A 60 -8.19 -3.16 2.93
CA PRO A 60 -7.88 -1.81 2.47
C PRO A 60 -7.08 -1.01 3.52
N LEU A 61 -6.07 -0.26 3.05
CA LEU A 61 -5.32 0.67 3.92
C LEU A 61 -6.16 1.86 4.40
N GLY A 62 -7.42 1.92 4.04
CA GLY A 62 -8.36 2.96 4.44
C GLY A 62 -8.29 4.19 3.56
N ALA A 63 -7.21 4.98 3.61
CA ALA A 63 -7.01 6.14 2.72
C ALA A 63 -6.23 5.80 1.44
N GLY A 64 -6.19 4.52 1.04
CA GLY A 64 -5.44 4.00 -0.11
C GLY A 64 -6.06 4.30 -1.49
N GLY A 65 -7.06 5.17 -1.59
CA GLY A 65 -7.81 5.39 -2.81
C GLY A 65 -7.11 6.27 -3.86
N PRO A 66 -7.69 6.31 -5.08
CA PRO A 66 -7.10 7.00 -6.22
C PRO A 66 -7.33 8.51 -6.22
N GLY A 67 -8.18 9.04 -5.34
CA GLY A 67 -8.54 10.45 -5.32
C GLY A 67 -8.99 10.96 -6.71
N TYR A 68 -8.57 12.17 -7.06
CA TYR A 68 -8.91 12.78 -8.34
C TYR A 68 -8.25 12.12 -9.58
N PHE A 69 -7.39 11.13 -9.40
CA PHE A 69 -6.85 10.36 -10.54
C PHE A 69 -7.89 9.43 -11.16
N GLY A 70 -8.95 9.11 -10.42
CA GLY A 70 -10.01 8.22 -10.89
C GLY A 70 -9.72 6.74 -10.63
N ALA A 71 -10.78 5.96 -10.64
CA ALA A 71 -10.80 4.58 -10.16
C ALA A 71 -9.81 3.64 -10.87
N GLN A 72 -9.35 3.96 -12.07
CA GLN A 72 -8.34 3.19 -12.82
C GLN A 72 -6.99 3.04 -12.09
N TYR A 73 -6.73 3.88 -11.10
CA TYR A 73 -5.54 3.84 -10.25
C TYR A 73 -5.86 3.41 -8.82
N ALA A 74 -7.08 2.91 -8.59
CA ALA A 74 -7.45 2.31 -7.32
C ALA A 74 -6.65 1.03 -7.05
N PRO A 75 -6.44 0.66 -5.77
CA PRO A 75 -5.82 -0.60 -5.42
C PRO A 75 -6.67 -1.80 -5.87
N PHE A 76 -6.00 -2.88 -6.20
CA PHE A 76 -6.60 -4.20 -6.21
C PHE A 76 -6.51 -4.75 -4.77
N THR A 77 -7.63 -4.78 -4.08
CA THR A 77 -7.66 -5.20 -2.69
C THR A 77 -7.92 -6.71 -2.58
N ILE A 78 -7.06 -7.38 -1.82
CA ILE A 78 -7.21 -8.79 -1.45
C ILE A 78 -7.84 -8.82 -0.07
N GLU A 79 -9.13 -9.13 -0.01
CA GLU A 79 -9.91 -9.10 1.25
C GLU A 79 -9.88 -10.44 2.01
N THR A 80 -9.00 -11.36 1.60
CA THR A 80 -8.82 -12.67 2.25
C THR A 80 -7.40 -12.74 2.79
N ASP A 81 -7.25 -13.21 4.04
CA ASP A 81 -5.93 -13.33 4.65
C ASP A 81 -5.16 -14.51 4.06
N PRO A 82 -3.93 -14.31 3.56
CA PRO A 82 -3.09 -15.38 3.01
C PRO A 82 -2.69 -16.47 4.01
N VAL A 83 -2.86 -16.25 5.31
CA VAL A 83 -2.64 -17.29 6.33
C VAL A 83 -3.73 -18.36 6.32
N GLU A 84 -4.92 -18.05 5.83
CA GLU A 84 -6.04 -18.96 5.81
C GLU A 84 -5.76 -20.17 4.91
N PRO A 85 -6.07 -21.40 5.36
CA PRO A 85 -5.85 -22.62 4.57
C PRO A 85 -6.62 -22.61 3.23
N THR A 86 -7.75 -21.91 3.20
CA THR A 86 -8.62 -21.78 2.03
C THR A 86 -8.37 -20.51 1.25
N PHE A 87 -7.22 -19.86 1.45
CA PHE A 87 -6.89 -18.61 0.78
C PHE A 87 -7.03 -18.74 -0.74
N GLU A 88 -7.93 -17.96 -1.29
CA GLU A 88 -8.10 -17.74 -2.72
C GLU A 88 -8.40 -16.26 -2.96
N VAL A 89 -7.77 -15.70 -3.97
CA VAL A 89 -8.11 -14.34 -4.40
C VAL A 89 -9.39 -14.38 -5.22
N ARG A 90 -10.40 -13.64 -4.76
CA ARG A 90 -11.71 -13.59 -5.42
C ARG A 90 -11.55 -13.12 -6.88
N ASP A 91 -12.34 -13.68 -7.75
CA ASP A 91 -12.47 -13.28 -9.15
C ASP A 91 -11.21 -13.44 -10.04
N LEU A 92 -10.16 -14.13 -9.56
CA LEU A 92 -9.04 -14.55 -10.40
C LEU A 92 -9.31 -15.78 -11.25
N ASN A 93 -10.40 -16.48 -11.01
CA ASN A 93 -10.79 -17.65 -11.75
C ASN A 93 -12.05 -17.39 -12.57
N ILE A 94 -12.07 -17.93 -13.79
CA ILE A 94 -13.31 -17.97 -14.58
C ILE A 94 -14.32 -18.81 -13.78
N ALA A 95 -15.55 -18.32 -13.66
CA ALA A 95 -16.62 -19.03 -12.95
C ALA A 95 -16.75 -20.47 -13.45
N LYS A 96 -16.92 -21.42 -12.54
CA LYS A 96 -16.91 -22.88 -12.84
C LYS A 96 -17.93 -23.31 -13.89
N ASP A 97 -19.02 -22.56 -14.03
CA ASP A 97 -20.09 -22.77 -15.03
C ASP A 97 -19.79 -22.15 -16.40
N VAL A 98 -18.64 -21.46 -16.55
CA VAL A 98 -18.22 -20.80 -17.79
C VAL A 98 -17.03 -21.54 -18.39
N ASN A 99 -17.27 -22.32 -19.42
CA ASN A 99 -16.22 -22.96 -20.21
C ASN A 99 -15.51 -21.94 -21.12
N ALA A 100 -14.35 -22.32 -21.66
CA ALA A 100 -13.50 -21.44 -22.48
C ALA A 100 -14.25 -20.84 -23.69
N SER A 101 -15.08 -21.63 -24.39
CA SER A 101 -15.83 -21.17 -25.56
C SER A 101 -16.90 -20.13 -25.17
N ARG A 102 -17.59 -20.34 -24.05
CA ARG A 102 -18.56 -19.38 -23.50
C ARG A 102 -17.89 -18.09 -23.02
N PHE A 103 -16.70 -18.21 -22.44
CA PHE A 103 -15.87 -17.05 -22.03
C PHE A 103 -15.45 -16.21 -23.24
N GLU A 104 -14.89 -16.82 -24.28
CA GLU A 104 -14.48 -16.13 -25.50
C GLU A 104 -15.68 -15.50 -26.25
N ARG A 105 -16.84 -16.15 -26.22
CA ARG A 105 -18.08 -15.57 -26.78
C ARG A 105 -18.51 -14.34 -26.00
N ARG A 106 -18.48 -14.37 -24.65
CA ARG A 106 -18.81 -13.22 -23.80
C ARG A 106 -17.85 -12.04 -24.04
N LYS A 107 -16.54 -12.32 -24.14
CA LYS A 107 -15.52 -11.32 -24.47
C LYS A 107 -15.80 -10.63 -25.81
N ARG A 108 -16.10 -11.41 -26.86
CA ARG A 108 -16.45 -10.85 -28.17
C ARG A 108 -17.74 -10.04 -28.16
N LEU A 109 -18.76 -10.47 -27.42
CA LEU A 109 -20.00 -9.72 -27.28
C LEU A 109 -19.79 -8.39 -26.54
N LEU A 110 -18.96 -8.37 -25.51
CA LEU A 110 -18.58 -7.14 -24.78
C LEU A 110 -17.87 -6.15 -25.73
N GLN A 111 -16.86 -6.62 -26.45
CA GLN A 111 -16.14 -5.81 -27.45
C GLN A 111 -17.06 -5.27 -28.55
N GLY A 112 -18.03 -6.07 -29.00
CA GLY A 112 -19.03 -5.66 -30.00
C GLY A 112 -20.02 -4.63 -29.46
N ALA A 113 -20.44 -4.75 -28.18
CA ALA A 113 -21.31 -3.77 -27.55
C ALA A 113 -20.61 -2.41 -27.36
N ASP A 114 -19.33 -2.43 -27.00
CA ASP A 114 -18.52 -1.20 -26.82
C ASP A 114 -18.32 -0.46 -28.17
N THR A 115 -18.14 -1.20 -29.27
CA THR A 115 -18.04 -0.59 -30.61
C THR A 115 -19.37 0.01 -31.10
N LEU A 116 -20.50 -0.56 -30.73
CA LEU A 116 -21.83 -0.03 -31.04
C LEU A 116 -22.18 1.21 -30.21
N GLY A 117 -21.69 1.26 -28.95
CA GLY A 117 -21.83 2.44 -28.07
C GLY A 117 -20.93 3.60 -28.43
N ALA A 118 -19.84 3.37 -29.16
CA ALA A 118 -18.85 4.39 -29.54
C ALA A 118 -19.29 5.31 -30.72
N GLY A 119 -20.47 5.10 -31.29
CA GLY A 119 -21.06 5.97 -32.34
C GLY A 119 -21.53 7.35 -31.86
N GLY A 120 -21.53 7.62 -30.54
CA GLY A 120 -21.67 8.93 -29.93
C GLY A 120 -20.36 9.30 -29.23
N LYS A 121 -19.95 10.57 -29.26
CA LYS A 121 -18.74 11.09 -28.58
C LYS A 121 -18.50 10.33 -27.27
N SER A 122 -17.47 9.47 -27.25
CA SER A 122 -17.15 8.71 -26.03
C SER A 122 -16.68 9.71 -24.99
N ASP A 123 -17.51 9.98 -23.98
CA ASP A 123 -17.06 10.58 -22.75
C ASP A 123 -15.86 9.76 -22.29
N GLY A 124 -14.81 10.40 -21.75
CA GLY A 124 -13.63 9.68 -21.28
C GLY A 124 -13.90 8.51 -20.31
N LYS A 125 -15.13 8.42 -19.79
CA LYS A 125 -15.66 7.33 -18.96
C LYS A 125 -15.77 5.99 -19.69
N ALA A 126 -16.19 5.96 -20.96
CA ALA A 126 -16.31 4.72 -21.73
C ALA A 126 -14.92 4.14 -22.05
N ALA A 127 -13.95 4.96 -22.43
CA ALA A 127 -12.57 4.54 -22.64
C ALA A 127 -11.93 4.01 -21.34
N THR A 128 -12.23 4.63 -20.21
CA THR A 128 -11.79 4.19 -18.88
C THR A 128 -12.36 2.81 -18.56
N MET A 129 -13.66 2.58 -18.78
CA MET A 129 -14.30 1.27 -18.54
C MET A 129 -13.70 0.17 -19.41
N GLN A 130 -13.41 0.44 -20.68
CA GLN A 130 -12.78 -0.53 -21.56
C GLN A 130 -11.40 -0.94 -21.04
N THR A 131 -10.59 0.01 -20.59
CA THR A 131 -9.29 -0.29 -19.98
C THR A 131 -9.43 -1.19 -18.73
N TYR A 132 -10.48 -1.02 -17.93
CA TYR A 132 -10.75 -1.91 -16.80
C TYR A 132 -11.06 -3.34 -17.24
N TYR A 133 -11.93 -3.51 -18.23
CA TYR A 133 -12.27 -4.83 -18.75
C TYR A 133 -11.05 -5.55 -19.33
N GLU A 134 -10.21 -4.83 -20.06
CA GLU A 134 -8.98 -5.38 -20.63
C GLU A 134 -8.02 -5.86 -19.54
N LYS A 135 -7.77 -5.04 -18.51
CA LYS A 135 -6.92 -5.40 -17.37
C LYS A 135 -7.51 -6.55 -16.55
N ALA A 136 -8.81 -6.55 -16.30
CA ALA A 136 -9.47 -7.64 -15.59
C ALA A 136 -9.40 -8.95 -16.38
N LEU A 137 -9.61 -8.90 -17.70
CA LEU A 137 -9.48 -10.06 -18.58
C LEU A 137 -8.05 -10.59 -18.62
N GLU A 138 -7.05 -9.72 -18.71
CA GLU A 138 -5.63 -10.07 -18.65
C GLU A 138 -5.30 -10.78 -17.34
N LEU A 139 -5.73 -10.22 -16.21
CA LEU A 139 -5.52 -10.79 -14.87
C LEU A 139 -6.12 -12.19 -14.75
N VAL A 140 -7.39 -12.36 -15.17
CA VAL A 140 -8.12 -13.64 -15.08
C VAL A 140 -7.58 -14.69 -16.04
N THR A 141 -6.99 -14.29 -17.17
CA THR A 141 -6.47 -15.23 -18.18
C THR A 141 -4.99 -15.51 -18.04
N SER A 142 -4.23 -14.69 -17.30
CA SER A 142 -2.79 -14.85 -17.14
C SER A 142 -2.42 -16.00 -16.17
N PRO A 143 -1.74 -17.06 -16.67
CA PRO A 143 -1.19 -18.10 -15.78
C PRO A 143 -0.15 -17.55 -14.80
N GLN A 144 0.64 -16.54 -15.21
CA GLN A 144 1.65 -15.90 -14.39
C GLN A 144 1.03 -15.15 -13.23
N ALA A 145 -0.05 -14.39 -13.46
CA ALA A 145 -0.80 -13.73 -12.40
C ALA A 145 -1.34 -14.76 -11.39
N LYS A 146 -2.02 -15.79 -11.87
CA LYS A 146 -2.55 -16.87 -11.01
C LYS A 146 -1.46 -17.53 -10.18
N LYS A 147 -0.29 -17.78 -10.78
CA LYS A 147 0.87 -18.35 -10.07
C LYS A 147 1.36 -17.41 -8.97
N ALA A 148 1.42 -16.10 -9.23
CA ALA A 148 1.89 -15.11 -8.25
C ALA A 148 1.00 -15.09 -7.00
N PHE A 149 -0.32 -15.06 -7.18
CA PHE A 149 -1.27 -15.04 -6.06
C PHE A 149 -1.37 -16.37 -5.29
N LYS A 150 -0.98 -17.50 -5.90
CA LYS A 150 -1.11 -18.81 -5.27
C LYS A 150 0.04 -19.09 -4.30
N ILE A 151 -0.07 -18.54 -3.09
CA ILE A 151 0.94 -18.66 -2.03
C ILE A 151 1.20 -20.12 -1.61
N GLN A 152 0.20 -21.01 -1.78
CA GLN A 152 0.31 -22.42 -1.49
C GLN A 152 1.33 -23.15 -2.40
N ASN A 153 1.74 -22.52 -3.50
CA ASN A 153 2.82 -23.04 -4.36
C ASN A 153 4.21 -22.78 -3.79
N GLU A 154 4.32 -21.99 -2.72
CA GLU A 154 5.60 -21.74 -2.06
C GLU A 154 5.97 -22.94 -1.17
N ASN A 155 7.26 -23.20 -1.02
CA ASN A 155 7.76 -24.25 -0.14
C ASN A 155 7.33 -23.97 1.30
N GLU A 156 6.89 -24.99 2.02
CA GLU A 156 6.44 -24.90 3.40
C GLU A 156 7.52 -24.27 4.31
N ALA A 157 8.77 -24.69 4.17
CA ALA A 157 9.89 -24.10 4.93
C ALA A 157 10.07 -22.60 4.69
N VAL A 158 9.77 -22.11 3.48
CA VAL A 158 9.78 -20.67 3.18
C VAL A 158 8.59 -20.01 3.87
N ARG A 159 7.41 -20.59 3.82
CA ARG A 159 6.22 -20.07 4.48
C ARG A 159 6.41 -19.98 6.01
N GLU A 160 7.00 -21.01 6.61
CA GLU A 160 7.34 -21.05 8.05
C GLU A 160 8.40 -20.00 8.42
N ARG A 161 9.39 -19.76 7.55
CA ARG A 161 10.42 -18.73 7.76
C ARG A 161 9.79 -17.35 7.90
N TYR A 162 8.81 -17.00 7.05
CA TYR A 162 8.06 -15.74 7.16
C TYR A 162 7.12 -15.71 8.38
N GLY A 163 6.80 -16.85 8.94
CA GLY A 163 5.81 -17.05 10.01
C GLY A 163 4.42 -17.36 9.48
N MET A 164 3.78 -18.35 10.10
CA MET A 164 2.40 -18.74 9.81
C MET A 164 1.41 -17.81 10.53
N THR A 165 1.55 -16.51 10.26
CA THR A 165 0.75 -15.41 10.80
C THR A 165 0.26 -14.54 9.65
N SER A 166 -0.76 -13.72 9.88
CA SER A 166 -1.27 -12.80 8.86
C SER A 166 -0.15 -11.95 8.24
N ILE A 167 0.63 -11.24 9.07
CA ILE A 167 1.72 -10.39 8.59
C ILE A 167 2.80 -11.19 7.85
N GLY A 168 3.12 -12.40 8.32
CA GLY A 168 4.10 -13.26 7.68
C GLY A 168 3.69 -13.68 6.28
N GLN A 169 2.47 -14.20 6.14
CA GLN A 169 1.97 -14.68 4.85
C GLN A 169 1.63 -13.53 3.89
N CYS A 170 1.20 -12.35 4.41
CA CYS A 170 1.05 -11.13 3.60
C CYS A 170 2.40 -10.65 3.06
N SER A 171 3.47 -10.67 3.87
CA SER A 171 4.82 -10.28 3.45
C SER A 171 5.38 -11.23 2.39
N LEU A 172 5.17 -12.53 2.54
CA LEU A 172 5.54 -13.52 1.53
C LEU A 172 4.77 -13.32 0.22
N LEU A 173 3.46 -13.05 0.31
CA LEU A 173 2.65 -12.74 -0.87
C LEU A 173 3.14 -11.46 -1.54
N ALA A 174 3.48 -10.41 -0.77
CA ALA A 174 4.03 -9.17 -1.30
C ALA A 174 5.32 -9.40 -2.10
N ARG A 175 6.27 -10.19 -1.59
CA ARG A 175 7.49 -10.55 -2.32
C ARG A 175 7.15 -11.22 -3.67
N ARG A 176 6.20 -12.16 -3.68
CA ARG A 176 5.77 -12.86 -4.91
C ARG A 176 5.13 -11.91 -5.93
N LEU A 177 4.37 -10.94 -5.45
CA LEU A 177 3.70 -9.95 -6.30
C LEU A 177 4.69 -8.92 -6.87
N VAL A 178 5.72 -8.50 -6.10
CA VAL A 178 6.83 -7.68 -6.62
C VAL A 178 7.59 -8.43 -7.70
N GLU A 179 7.92 -9.70 -7.46
CA GLU A 179 8.57 -10.58 -8.45
C GLU A 179 7.74 -10.73 -9.73
N ALA A 180 6.39 -10.71 -9.62
CA ALA A 180 5.46 -10.73 -10.75
C ALA A 180 5.22 -9.37 -11.41
N GLY A 181 5.82 -8.28 -10.89
CA GLY A 181 5.81 -6.96 -11.51
C GLY A 181 4.86 -5.94 -10.89
N SER A 182 4.26 -6.20 -9.72
CA SER A 182 3.53 -5.16 -8.98
C SER A 182 4.48 -4.03 -8.57
N ARG A 183 3.97 -2.78 -8.57
CA ARG A 183 4.78 -1.58 -8.28
C ARG A 183 4.67 -1.13 -6.84
N PHE A 184 3.50 -1.33 -6.24
CA PHE A 184 3.25 -0.95 -4.86
C PHE A 184 2.34 -2.00 -4.20
N ILE A 185 2.76 -2.50 -3.04
CA ILE A 185 1.95 -3.40 -2.24
C ILE A 185 1.84 -2.80 -0.84
N GLY A 186 0.60 -2.51 -0.45
CA GLY A 186 0.28 -2.06 0.89
C GLY A 186 -0.14 -3.23 1.76
N ILE A 187 0.55 -3.44 2.87
CA ILE A 187 0.19 -4.45 3.87
C ILE A 187 -0.41 -3.76 5.08
N SER A 188 -1.67 -4.10 5.41
CA SER A 188 -2.29 -3.66 6.64
C SER A 188 -1.95 -4.62 7.77
N HIS A 189 -1.34 -4.11 8.85
CA HIS A 189 -1.08 -4.87 10.06
C HIS A 189 -1.67 -4.15 11.26
N GLY A 190 -2.83 -4.59 11.69
CA GLY A 190 -3.65 -3.96 12.73
C GLY A 190 -3.20 -4.25 14.16
N SER A 191 -4.04 -3.84 15.10
CA SER A 191 -3.91 -4.12 16.55
C SER A 191 -2.82 -3.37 17.31
N TRP A 192 -2.11 -2.43 16.67
CA TRP A 192 -1.09 -1.61 17.33
C TRP A 192 -1.65 -0.46 18.18
N ASP A 193 -2.97 -0.27 18.19
CA ASP A 193 -3.67 0.76 18.97
C ASP A 193 -3.88 0.31 20.43
N THR A 194 -2.77 0.13 21.15
CA THR A 194 -2.69 -0.51 22.47
C THR A 194 -2.89 0.51 23.60
N HIS A 195 -4.11 0.99 23.77
CA HIS A 195 -4.50 1.87 24.88
C HIS A 195 -4.56 1.16 26.23
N VAL A 196 -4.53 -0.16 26.25
CA VAL A 196 -4.58 -1.02 27.43
C VAL A 196 -3.52 -2.11 27.29
N ASP A 197 -2.83 -2.44 28.36
CA ASP A 197 -1.84 -3.53 28.43
C ASP A 197 -0.85 -3.59 27.25
N ASN A 198 -0.27 -2.42 26.94
CA ASN A 198 0.61 -2.22 25.79
C ASN A 198 1.80 -3.19 25.77
N PHE A 199 2.41 -3.45 26.92
CA PHE A 199 3.64 -4.25 27.00
C PHE A 199 3.41 -5.73 26.70
N THR A 200 2.39 -6.32 27.30
CA THR A 200 2.02 -7.73 27.04
C THR A 200 1.58 -7.92 25.59
N GLY A 201 0.79 -6.98 25.06
CA GLY A 201 0.36 -7.00 23.66
C GLY A 201 1.54 -6.98 22.69
N HIS A 202 2.48 -6.07 22.91
CA HIS A 202 3.70 -5.96 22.09
C HIS A 202 4.59 -7.19 22.23
N GLU A 203 4.89 -7.62 23.46
CA GLU A 203 5.79 -8.75 23.73
C GLU A 203 5.30 -10.07 23.14
N LYS A 204 3.99 -10.36 23.26
CA LYS A 204 3.45 -11.68 22.93
C LYS A 204 2.79 -11.77 21.55
N ALA A 205 2.17 -10.68 21.08
CA ALA A 205 1.29 -10.75 19.91
C ALA A 205 1.74 -9.91 18.72
N LEU A 206 2.40 -8.76 18.95
CA LEU A 206 2.66 -7.81 17.86
C LEU A 206 4.11 -7.85 17.37
N VAL A 207 5.09 -7.73 18.29
CA VAL A 207 6.50 -7.61 17.91
C VAL A 207 7.06 -8.91 17.34
N PRO A 208 6.90 -10.09 17.96
CA PRO A 208 7.52 -11.30 17.44
C PRO A 208 7.10 -11.68 16.01
N PRO A 209 5.80 -11.70 15.65
CA PRO A 209 5.43 -12.00 14.26
C PRO A 209 5.85 -10.91 13.28
N THR A 210 5.89 -9.65 13.71
CA THR A 210 6.33 -8.54 12.84
C THR A 210 7.83 -8.62 12.57
N ASP A 211 8.63 -8.88 13.59
CA ASP A 211 10.09 -9.06 13.48
C ASP A 211 10.43 -10.23 12.55
N GLN A 212 9.77 -11.38 12.75
CA GLN A 212 9.94 -12.56 11.92
C GLN A 212 9.58 -12.28 10.45
N ALA A 213 8.44 -11.66 10.20
CA ALA A 213 7.97 -11.38 8.86
C ALA A 213 8.86 -10.38 8.13
N PHE A 214 9.25 -9.30 8.83
CA PHE A 214 10.08 -8.24 8.25
C PHE A 214 11.49 -8.72 7.96
N SER A 215 12.14 -9.40 8.90
CA SER A 215 13.49 -9.95 8.69
C SER A 215 13.50 -10.98 7.56
N ALA A 216 12.52 -11.90 7.53
CA ALA A 216 12.41 -12.87 6.46
C ALA A 216 12.20 -12.23 5.08
N LEU A 217 11.40 -11.16 5.00
CA LEU A 217 11.19 -10.42 3.76
C LEU A 217 12.48 -9.78 3.26
N ILE A 218 13.23 -9.10 4.12
CA ILE A 218 14.48 -8.44 3.74
C ILE A 218 15.52 -9.48 3.29
N GLU A 219 15.69 -10.54 4.05
CA GLU A 219 16.63 -11.61 3.68
C GLU A 219 16.25 -12.33 2.38
N ASP A 220 14.96 -12.60 2.13
CA ASP A 220 14.50 -13.25 0.90
C ASP A 220 14.69 -12.34 -0.32
N LEU A 221 14.40 -11.03 -0.18
CA LEU A 221 14.66 -10.04 -1.23
C LEU A 221 16.16 -9.93 -1.53
N GLU A 222 17.02 -9.91 -0.50
CA GLU A 222 18.49 -9.88 -0.66
C GLU A 222 18.99 -11.14 -1.37
N GLN A 223 18.61 -12.33 -0.89
CA GLN A 223 19.00 -13.61 -1.48
C GLN A 223 18.59 -13.77 -2.94
N ARG A 224 17.53 -13.08 -3.37
CA ARG A 224 17.04 -13.06 -4.75
C ARG A 224 17.63 -11.94 -5.60
N GLY A 225 18.47 -11.08 -5.02
CA GLY A 225 19.00 -9.89 -5.70
C GLY A 225 17.93 -8.87 -6.05
N MET A 226 16.85 -8.84 -5.28
CA MET A 226 15.70 -7.93 -5.49
C MET A 226 15.71 -6.72 -4.55
N LEU A 227 16.48 -6.74 -3.47
CA LEU A 227 16.44 -5.71 -2.45
C LEU A 227 16.91 -4.34 -2.96
N GLU A 228 17.88 -4.31 -3.87
CA GLU A 228 18.35 -3.07 -4.49
C GLU A 228 17.24 -2.33 -5.28
N ASP A 229 16.35 -3.10 -5.92
CA ASP A 229 15.25 -2.58 -6.73
C ASP A 229 13.89 -2.54 -5.98
N THR A 230 13.89 -2.88 -4.70
CA THR A 230 12.65 -2.95 -3.89
C THR A 230 12.82 -2.14 -2.62
N LEU A 231 12.09 -1.04 -2.53
CA LEU A 231 12.02 -0.24 -1.31
C LEU A 231 10.98 -0.84 -0.35
N VAL A 232 11.41 -1.23 0.83
CA VAL A 232 10.54 -1.70 1.91
C VAL A 232 10.45 -0.61 2.97
N VAL A 233 9.21 -0.20 3.29
CA VAL A 233 8.94 0.83 4.30
C VAL A 233 8.00 0.27 5.34
N MET A 234 8.39 0.31 6.62
CA MET A 234 7.54 -0.05 7.74
C MET A 234 7.32 1.17 8.63
N MET A 235 6.06 1.55 8.81
CA MET A 235 5.68 2.73 9.56
C MET A 235 4.27 2.61 10.14
N GLY A 236 4.01 3.38 11.19
CA GLY A 236 2.66 3.67 11.66
C GLY A 236 2.17 5.02 11.16
N GLU A 237 0.92 5.33 11.43
CA GLU A 237 0.33 6.64 11.13
C GLU A 237 0.67 7.72 12.18
N MET A 238 1.09 7.32 13.38
CA MET A 238 1.52 8.19 14.47
C MET A 238 2.30 7.40 15.54
N GLY A 239 3.01 8.12 16.39
CA GLY A 239 3.65 7.54 17.56
C GLY A 239 2.71 7.34 18.75
N ARG A 240 3.27 6.88 19.87
CA ARG A 240 2.55 6.62 21.11
C ARG A 240 3.11 7.47 22.25
N THR A 241 2.24 7.83 23.23
CA THR A 241 2.64 8.68 24.35
C THR A 241 3.83 8.09 25.10
N PRO A 242 4.83 8.91 25.43
CA PRO A 242 5.94 8.47 26.30
C PRO A 242 5.46 8.03 27.68
N ARG A 243 4.44 8.73 28.18
CA ARG A 243 3.80 8.39 29.46
C ARG A 243 2.82 7.24 29.29
N ILE A 244 2.93 6.25 30.15
CA ILE A 244 2.01 5.13 30.28
C ILE A 244 0.75 5.64 30.98
N ASN A 245 -0.44 5.29 30.45
CA ASN A 245 -1.70 5.64 31.04
C ASN A 245 -2.08 4.71 32.22
N LYS A 246 -3.22 4.97 32.84
CA LYS A 246 -3.70 4.21 34.04
C LYS A 246 -4.00 2.73 33.76
N ASP A 247 -4.22 2.37 32.49
CA ASP A 247 -4.57 1.02 32.05
C ASP A 247 -3.33 0.27 31.47
N ALA A 248 -2.12 0.67 31.85
CA ALA A 248 -0.85 0.17 31.35
C ALA A 248 -0.70 0.25 29.82
N GLY A 249 -1.43 1.15 29.20
CA GLY A 249 -1.44 1.42 27.77
C GLY A 249 -0.68 2.69 27.39
N ARG A 250 -0.61 2.95 26.08
CA ARG A 250 -0.08 4.19 25.52
C ARG A 250 -1.11 4.81 24.57
N ASP A 251 -1.35 6.11 24.73
CA ASP A 251 -2.27 6.86 23.88
C ASP A 251 -1.56 7.42 22.64
N HIS A 252 -2.31 8.13 21.78
CA HIS A 252 -1.79 8.69 20.55
C HIS A 252 -0.82 9.86 20.81
N TRP A 253 0.29 9.88 20.08
CA TRP A 253 1.32 10.93 20.17
C TRP A 253 1.88 11.24 18.79
N SER A 254 1.54 12.40 18.24
CA SER A 254 1.92 12.78 16.87
C SER A 254 3.27 13.51 16.77
N MET A 255 3.94 13.75 17.90
CA MET A 255 5.15 14.57 17.95
C MET A 255 6.44 13.80 17.64
N SER A 256 6.40 12.48 17.73
CA SER A 256 7.56 11.64 17.43
C SER A 256 7.09 10.22 17.03
N GLN A 257 7.67 9.72 15.96
CA GLN A 257 7.49 8.32 15.52
C GLN A 257 8.74 7.84 14.80
N ALA A 258 8.90 6.53 14.69
CA ALA A 258 9.97 5.91 13.93
C ALA A 258 9.43 5.35 12.60
N VAL A 259 10.29 5.37 11.58
CA VAL A 259 10.04 4.75 10.27
C VAL A 259 11.26 3.90 9.92
N ILE A 260 11.04 2.69 9.40
CA ILE A 260 12.12 1.81 8.96
C ILE A 260 12.10 1.76 7.43
N PHE A 261 13.27 1.93 6.84
CA PHE A 261 13.52 1.78 5.41
C PHE A 261 14.52 0.66 5.16
N ALA A 262 14.31 -0.13 4.10
CA ALA A 262 15.28 -1.11 3.64
C ALA A 262 15.23 -1.23 2.10
N GLY A 263 16.39 -1.41 1.50
CA GLY A 263 16.52 -1.57 0.05
C GLY A 263 16.23 -0.30 -0.76
N GLY A 264 16.02 -0.47 -2.06
CA GLY A 264 15.62 0.60 -2.98
C GLY A 264 16.54 1.83 -3.00
N GLY A 265 17.86 1.65 -2.84
CA GLY A 265 18.83 2.76 -2.82
C GLY A 265 18.96 3.45 -1.46
N THR A 266 18.41 2.89 -0.40
CA THR A 266 18.60 3.42 0.97
C THR A 266 19.91 2.95 1.58
N LYS A 267 20.54 3.81 2.38
CA LYS A 267 21.81 3.53 3.04
C LYS A 267 21.61 2.58 4.23
N PRO A 268 22.17 1.37 4.19
CA PRO A 268 21.98 0.39 5.25
C PRO A 268 22.71 0.79 6.54
N GLY A 269 22.22 0.28 7.70
CA GLY A 269 22.84 0.43 9.00
C GLY A 269 22.87 1.88 9.53
N THR A 270 22.07 2.78 8.96
CA THR A 270 22.04 4.19 9.34
C THR A 270 20.86 4.48 10.27
N VAL A 271 21.10 5.23 11.34
CA VAL A 271 20.08 5.80 12.21
C VAL A 271 20.05 7.29 12.00
N ILE A 272 18.91 7.83 11.62
CA ILE A 272 18.70 9.24 11.30
C ILE A 272 17.78 9.85 12.33
N GLY A 273 18.23 10.96 12.93
CA GLY A 273 17.48 11.63 13.98
C GLY A 273 17.64 11.00 15.36
N ALA A 274 17.22 11.74 16.35
CA ALA A 274 17.20 11.33 17.74
C ALA A 274 16.04 11.99 18.47
N SER A 275 15.51 11.34 19.49
CA SER A 275 14.54 11.91 20.43
C SER A 275 15.21 12.33 21.74
N ASP A 276 14.48 13.11 22.53
CA ASP A 276 14.86 13.37 23.90
C ASP A 276 14.88 12.08 24.75
N LYS A 277 15.44 12.15 25.94
CA LYS A 277 15.59 11.00 26.85
C LYS A 277 14.26 10.35 27.28
N THR A 278 13.15 10.98 27.03
CA THR A 278 11.81 10.48 27.34
C THR A 278 11.07 10.02 26.08
N ALA A 279 11.69 10.10 24.90
CA ALA A 279 11.09 9.82 23.59
C ALA A 279 9.82 10.67 23.30
N SER A 280 9.78 11.89 23.84
CA SER A 280 8.65 12.81 23.68
C SER A 280 8.73 13.62 22.42
N TYR A 281 9.90 14.19 22.14
CA TYR A 281 10.13 15.10 21.02
C TYR A 281 11.44 14.80 20.33
N PRO A 282 11.56 15.06 19.02
CA PRO A 282 12.84 15.00 18.33
C PRO A 282 13.78 16.10 18.89
N THR A 283 15.05 15.74 19.03
CA THR A 283 16.13 16.67 19.40
C THR A 283 17.00 17.11 18.22
N THR A 284 16.86 16.41 17.11
CA THR A 284 17.41 16.76 15.80
C THR A 284 16.35 17.45 14.96
N THR A 285 16.71 17.95 13.78
CA THR A 285 15.73 18.48 12.81
C THR A 285 14.68 17.41 12.49
N PRO A 286 13.40 17.67 12.79
CA PRO A 286 12.36 16.67 12.51
C PRO A 286 12.06 16.59 11.01
N TYR A 287 11.81 15.40 10.51
CA TYR A 287 11.30 15.17 9.17
C TYR A 287 9.77 15.10 9.18
N SER A 288 9.17 15.72 8.18
CA SER A 288 7.72 15.72 8.00
C SER A 288 7.26 14.51 7.19
N ILE A 289 5.95 14.26 7.17
CA ILE A 289 5.33 13.27 6.26
C ILE A 289 5.62 13.63 4.80
N GLN A 290 5.67 14.92 4.47
CA GLN A 290 5.99 15.39 3.12
C GLN A 290 7.42 15.03 2.73
N ASP A 291 8.39 15.13 3.66
CA ASP A 291 9.78 14.72 3.42
C ASP A 291 9.87 13.20 3.15
N LEU A 292 9.13 12.39 3.92
CA LEU A 292 9.06 10.94 3.71
C LEU A 292 8.50 10.61 2.33
N LEU A 293 7.36 11.17 1.96
CA LEU A 293 6.74 10.91 0.66
C LEU A 293 7.58 11.45 -0.51
N HIS A 294 8.19 12.63 -0.33
CA HIS A 294 9.13 13.19 -1.30
C HIS A 294 10.30 12.22 -1.53
N THR A 295 10.86 11.68 -0.45
CA THR A 295 11.97 10.71 -0.51
C THR A 295 11.55 9.41 -1.18
N ILE A 296 10.41 8.82 -0.79
CA ILE A 296 9.89 7.58 -1.38
C ILE A 296 9.66 7.75 -2.89
N LEU A 297 8.98 8.83 -3.31
CA LEU A 297 8.73 9.07 -4.73
C LEU A 297 10.03 9.29 -5.51
N SER A 298 10.99 10.03 -4.93
CA SER A 298 12.30 10.26 -5.56
C SER A 298 13.09 8.96 -5.75
N LEU A 299 13.11 8.08 -4.74
CA LEU A 299 13.71 6.74 -4.83
C LEU A 299 13.04 5.86 -5.89
N MET A 300 11.73 6.04 -6.10
CA MET A 300 10.97 5.37 -7.16
C MET A 300 11.19 6.00 -8.56
N GLY A 301 12.03 7.05 -8.68
CA GLY A 301 12.24 7.77 -9.94
C GLY A 301 11.10 8.68 -10.37
N ILE A 302 10.20 9.03 -9.44
CA ILE A 302 9.05 9.89 -9.69
C ILE A 302 9.38 11.29 -9.17
N ASN A 303 9.13 12.32 -9.98
CA ASN A 303 9.29 13.72 -9.55
C ASN A 303 8.17 14.14 -8.57
N PRO A 304 8.47 14.35 -7.27
CA PRO A 304 7.44 14.69 -6.28
C PRO A 304 6.79 16.06 -6.50
N ALA A 305 7.49 16.98 -7.18
CA ALA A 305 7.00 18.31 -7.50
C ALA A 305 6.09 18.37 -8.75
N LYS A 306 5.86 17.23 -9.41
CA LYS A 306 4.99 17.14 -10.56
C LYS A 306 3.58 17.61 -10.20
N ILE A 307 3.01 18.48 -11.05
CA ILE A 307 1.68 19.05 -10.84
C ILE A 307 0.68 18.32 -11.72
N TYR A 308 -0.44 17.96 -11.14
CA TYR A 308 -1.62 17.47 -11.85
C TYR A 308 -2.79 18.45 -11.70
N GLU A 309 -3.63 18.51 -12.71
CA GLU A 309 -4.89 19.23 -12.61
C GLU A 309 -6.00 18.32 -12.12
N THR A 310 -6.76 18.78 -11.13
CA THR A 310 -7.98 18.12 -10.72
C THR A 310 -9.06 18.24 -11.82
N PRO A 311 -10.13 17.43 -11.78
CA PRO A 311 -11.25 17.56 -12.73
C PRO A 311 -11.89 18.96 -12.79
N LEU A 312 -11.66 19.79 -11.77
CA LEU A 312 -12.11 21.18 -11.70
C LEU A 312 -11.05 22.19 -12.17
N GLY A 313 -9.95 21.73 -12.78
CA GLY A 313 -8.86 22.59 -13.29
C GLY A 313 -7.95 23.16 -12.20
N ARG A 314 -8.00 22.67 -10.96
CA ARG A 314 -7.10 23.14 -9.90
C ARG A 314 -5.76 22.41 -10.00
N PRO A 315 -4.63 23.12 -10.12
CA PRO A 315 -3.30 22.51 -10.08
C PRO A 315 -2.98 22.02 -8.67
N VAL A 316 -2.49 20.77 -8.55
CA VAL A 316 -2.13 20.13 -7.30
C VAL A 316 -0.80 19.37 -7.50
N PRO A 317 0.26 19.66 -6.70
CA PRO A 317 1.49 18.88 -6.75
C PRO A 317 1.27 17.48 -6.16
N LEU A 318 2.09 16.51 -6.58
CA LEU A 318 2.04 15.15 -6.01
C LEU A 318 2.30 15.16 -4.51
N VAL A 319 3.28 15.93 -4.06
CA VAL A 319 3.55 16.18 -2.65
C VAL A 319 3.54 17.68 -2.42
N ASN A 320 2.82 18.13 -1.39
CA ASN A 320 2.72 19.55 -1.07
C ASN A 320 3.88 19.99 -0.17
N GLY A 321 5.02 20.30 -0.76
CA GLY A 321 6.24 20.64 -0.04
C GLY A 321 7.09 19.44 0.32
N GLY A 322 7.96 19.59 1.33
CA GLY A 322 8.94 18.58 1.72
C GLY A 322 10.20 18.59 0.86
N SER A 323 11.17 17.85 1.32
CA SER A 323 12.47 17.67 0.67
C SER A 323 12.97 16.25 0.85
N MET A 324 13.89 15.83 -0.01
CA MET A 324 14.50 14.51 0.13
C MET A 324 15.36 14.42 1.39
N ILE A 325 15.22 13.34 2.13
CA ILE A 325 16.04 13.00 3.28
C ILE A 325 17.38 12.47 2.76
N SER A 326 18.33 13.35 2.52
CA SER A 326 19.60 13.03 1.87
C SER A 326 20.45 12.02 2.66
N GLU A 327 20.35 12.00 3.99
CA GLU A 327 21.07 11.06 4.84
C GLU A 327 20.60 9.61 4.67
N LEU A 328 19.39 9.42 4.13
CA LEU A 328 18.82 8.09 3.87
C LEU A 328 19.36 7.46 2.57
N ILE A 329 19.95 8.26 1.68
CA ILE A 329 20.33 7.80 0.35
C ILE A 329 21.75 7.22 0.37
N ALA A 330 21.95 6.08 -0.32
CA ALA A 330 23.23 5.39 -0.45
C ALA A 330 24.21 6.10 -1.43
#